data_afe572764f95e7a1c8a9ad9d0251a5b2
#
_entry.id   afe572764f95e7a1c8a9ad9d0251a5b2
#
_cell.length_a   1.000
_cell.length_b   1.000
_cell.length_c   1.000
_cell.angle_alpha   90.00
_cell.angle_beta   90.00
_cell.angle_gamma   90.00
#
_symmetry.space_group_name_H-M   'P 1'
#
loop_
_entity.id
_entity.type
_entity.pdbx_description
1 polymer ?
#
loop_
_entity_poly.entity_id
_entity_poly.type
_entity_poly.pdbx_seq_one_letter_code
_entity_poly.pdbx_strand_id
1 'polypeptide(L)'
;MIRRFLFFIRMIKSIKASDTWEIRHEVMWPDQPFEFVQLEEDNSGFHFGAFIDEKLVSIVSCFISDTEMQFRKLTTLPEYQDKGIATQLLESIFELANQKNLKRIWCNARADKKSFYEKLGMKDTFQTFSKLGQEFTIMEIWI
;
A
#
# COMPACT_ATOMS: atom_id res chain seq x y z
N MET A 1 4.82 14.82 -25.21
CA MET A 1 4.67 15.68 -24.04
C MET A 1 4.20 14.93 -22.83
N ILE A 2 2.99 14.39 -22.90
CA ILE A 2 2.44 13.61 -21.76
C ILE A 2 3.31 12.42 -21.42
N ARG A 3 3.79 11.71 -22.45
CA ARG A 3 4.64 10.55 -22.26
C ARG A 3 5.93 10.90 -21.53
N ARG A 4 6.54 12.03 -21.91
CA ARG A 4 7.76 12.48 -21.26
C ARG A 4 7.52 12.88 -19.82
N PHE A 5 6.39 13.51 -19.56
CA PHE A 5 5.98 13.87 -18.21
C PHE A 5 5.86 12.62 -17.33
N LEU A 6 5.16 11.59 -17.83
CA LEU A 6 5.01 10.34 -17.09
C LEU A 6 6.35 9.68 -16.81
N PHE A 7 7.31 9.85 -17.70
CA PHE A 7 8.63 9.27 -17.55
C PHE A 7 9.37 9.83 -16.35
N PHE A 8 9.25 11.13 -16.14
CA PHE A 8 10.06 11.81 -15.13
C PHE A 8 9.51 11.70 -13.74
N ILE A 9 8.22 11.52 -13.60
CA ILE A 9 7.59 11.85 -12.35
C ILE A 9 7.55 10.75 -11.34
N ARG A 10 7.70 9.49 -11.76
CA ARG A 10 7.46 8.38 -10.84
C ARG A 10 8.72 7.62 -10.52
N MET A 11 9.08 7.63 -9.25
CA MET A 11 10.20 6.86 -8.76
C MET A 11 9.75 6.13 -7.51
N ILE A 12 9.88 4.81 -7.51
CA ILE A 12 9.51 4.00 -6.36
C ILE A 12 10.78 3.59 -5.63
N LYS A 13 10.82 3.87 -4.34
CA LYS A 13 11.99 3.61 -3.50
C LYS A 13 11.60 2.98 -2.19
N SER A 14 12.54 2.23 -1.62
CA SER A 14 12.47 1.82 -0.23
C SER A 14 12.62 3.05 0.66
N ILE A 15 11.79 3.15 1.68
CA ILE A 15 11.82 4.27 2.62
C ILE A 15 11.80 3.73 4.06
N LYS A 16 12.02 4.61 5.01
CA LYS A 16 11.97 4.25 6.43
C LYS A 16 10.52 4.17 6.89
N ALA A 17 10.28 3.40 7.95
CA ALA A 17 8.96 3.35 8.57
C ALA A 17 8.46 4.75 8.90
N SER A 18 9.30 5.58 9.51
CA SER A 18 8.92 6.92 9.91
C SER A 18 8.54 7.83 8.73
N ASP A 19 9.03 7.53 7.54
CA ASP A 19 8.67 8.32 6.34
C ASP A 19 7.22 8.10 5.92
N THR A 20 6.57 7.04 6.40
CA THR A 20 5.18 6.73 6.05
C THR A 20 4.16 7.43 6.97
N TRP A 21 4.60 7.86 8.14
CA TRP A 21 3.66 8.28 9.19
C TRP A 21 2.88 9.55 8.85
N GLU A 22 3.53 10.51 8.23
CA GLU A 22 2.86 11.78 7.91
C GLU A 22 1.71 11.57 6.93
N ILE A 23 1.93 10.81 5.86
CA ILE A 23 0.89 10.54 4.88
C ILE A 23 -0.22 9.67 5.48
N ARG A 24 0.13 8.67 6.29
CA ARG A 24 -0.88 7.87 6.99
C ARG A 24 -1.79 8.76 7.83
N HIS A 25 -1.19 9.68 8.56
CA HIS A 25 -1.94 10.57 9.44
C HIS A 25 -2.80 11.53 8.65
N GLU A 26 -2.19 12.23 7.70
CA GLU A 26 -2.87 13.27 6.93
C GLU A 26 -4.05 12.73 6.14
N VAL A 27 -3.90 11.56 5.51
CA VAL A 27 -4.90 11.03 4.57
C VAL A 27 -5.87 10.06 5.23
N MET A 28 -5.36 9.18 6.09
CA MET A 28 -6.20 8.11 6.66
C MET A 28 -6.84 8.48 7.99
N TRP A 29 -6.09 9.13 8.86
CA TRP A 29 -6.53 9.36 10.24
C TRP A 29 -6.19 10.76 10.73
N PRO A 30 -6.66 11.82 10.02
CA PRO A 30 -6.27 13.20 10.41
C PRO A 30 -6.83 13.61 11.77
N ASP A 31 -7.91 12.97 12.23
CA ASP A 31 -8.54 13.33 13.50
C ASP A 31 -7.98 12.54 14.69
N GLN A 32 -7.04 11.64 14.44
CA GLN A 32 -6.40 10.87 15.49
C GLN A 32 -5.05 11.50 15.86
N PRO A 33 -4.53 11.21 17.07
CA PRO A 33 -3.17 11.66 17.40
C PRO A 33 -2.16 11.07 16.43
N PHE A 34 -1.04 11.77 16.23
CA PHE A 34 0.00 11.32 15.30
C PHE A 34 0.51 9.91 15.64
N GLU A 35 0.59 9.58 16.93
CA GLU A 35 1.04 8.26 17.38
C GLU A 35 0.13 7.13 16.92
N PHE A 36 -1.14 7.45 16.62
CA PHE A 36 -2.11 6.45 16.19
C PHE A 36 -1.68 5.71 14.93
N VAL A 37 -0.93 6.39 14.04
CA VAL A 37 -0.53 5.80 12.75
C VAL A 37 0.80 5.08 12.82
N GLN A 38 1.48 5.13 13.96
CA GLN A 38 2.75 4.44 14.17
C GLN A 38 2.45 3.02 14.61
N LEU A 39 2.76 2.05 13.75
CA LEU A 39 2.49 0.66 14.05
C LEU A 39 3.63 0.06 14.85
N GLU A 40 3.29 -0.82 15.80
CA GLU A 40 4.27 -1.52 16.61
C GLU A 40 5.22 -2.34 15.73
N GLU A 41 4.70 -2.94 14.66
CA GLU A 41 5.45 -3.79 13.75
C GLU A 41 6.25 -3.01 12.70
N ASP A 42 6.13 -1.68 12.65
CA ASP A 42 6.74 -0.89 11.57
C ASP A 42 8.24 -1.16 11.40
N ASN A 43 8.96 -1.33 12.49
CA ASN A 43 10.41 -1.52 12.43
C ASN A 43 10.83 -2.85 11.80
N SER A 44 9.93 -3.83 11.76
CA SER A 44 10.21 -5.11 11.14
C SER A 44 9.69 -5.22 9.72
N GLY A 45 9.06 -4.16 9.22
CA GLY A 45 8.47 -4.15 7.88
C GLY A 45 9.39 -3.59 6.80
N PHE A 46 8.93 -3.74 5.58
CA PHE A 46 9.54 -3.11 4.40
C PHE A 46 8.59 -2.03 3.93
N HIS A 47 9.09 -0.82 3.73
CA HIS A 47 8.25 0.32 3.37
C HIS A 47 8.69 0.88 2.03
N PHE A 48 7.73 1.24 1.20
CA PHE A 48 8.00 1.78 -0.13
C PHE A 48 7.21 3.05 -0.35
N GLY A 49 7.82 3.96 -1.06
CA GLY A 49 7.18 5.21 -1.42
C GLY A 49 7.31 5.49 -2.91
N ALA A 50 6.33 6.18 -3.44
CA ALA A 50 6.37 6.72 -4.79
C ALA A 50 6.63 8.22 -4.70
N PHE A 51 7.57 8.68 -5.49
CA PHE A 51 7.99 10.08 -5.54
C PHE A 51 7.66 10.67 -6.89
N ILE A 52 7.19 11.91 -6.85
CA ILE A 52 6.99 12.73 -8.05
C ILE A 52 7.75 14.02 -7.82
N ASP A 53 8.74 14.29 -8.68
CA ASP A 53 9.60 15.46 -8.55
C ASP A 53 10.15 15.59 -7.12
N GLU A 54 10.66 14.46 -6.62
CA GLU A 54 11.29 14.35 -5.30
C GLU A 54 10.34 14.49 -4.12
N LYS A 55 9.05 14.59 -4.37
CA LYS A 55 8.05 14.64 -3.31
C LYS A 55 7.43 13.26 -3.09
N LEU A 56 7.40 12.80 -1.85
CA LEU A 56 6.74 11.56 -1.49
C LEU A 56 5.22 11.74 -1.56
N VAL A 57 4.56 10.98 -2.42
CA VAL A 57 3.13 11.16 -2.68
C VAL A 57 2.28 9.91 -2.40
N SER A 58 2.91 8.76 -2.27
CA SER A 58 2.18 7.51 -2.01
C SER A 58 3.08 6.54 -1.26
N ILE A 59 2.48 5.75 -0.39
CA ILE A 59 3.21 4.84 0.48
C ILE A 59 2.51 3.49 0.57
N VAL A 60 3.29 2.46 0.89
CA VAL A 60 2.77 1.14 1.25
C VAL A 60 3.75 0.48 2.20
N SER A 61 3.25 -0.31 3.14
CA SER A 61 4.07 -1.04 4.10
C SER A 61 3.82 -2.53 3.97
N CYS A 62 4.89 -3.31 4.01
CA CYS A 62 4.86 -4.76 3.78
C CYS A 62 5.45 -5.49 4.97
N PHE A 63 4.79 -6.56 5.37
CA PHE A 63 5.19 -7.37 6.51
C PHE A 63 5.22 -8.83 6.08
N ILE A 64 6.36 -9.47 6.22
CA ILE A 64 6.56 -10.85 5.78
C ILE A 64 6.53 -11.76 7.01
N SER A 65 5.71 -12.80 6.92
CA SER A 65 5.63 -13.83 7.93
C SER A 65 5.65 -15.17 7.21
N ASP A 66 6.67 -15.97 7.49
CA ASP A 66 6.85 -17.27 6.84
C ASP A 66 6.94 -17.09 5.31
N THR A 67 5.98 -17.62 4.55
CA THR A 67 5.99 -17.55 3.09
C THR A 67 4.96 -16.54 2.56
N GLU A 68 4.46 -15.67 3.42
CA GLU A 68 3.41 -14.72 3.05
C GLU A 68 3.82 -13.28 3.30
N MET A 69 3.31 -12.39 2.48
CA MET A 69 3.45 -10.96 2.64
C MET A 69 2.08 -10.34 2.84
N GLN A 70 1.92 -9.60 3.93
CA GLN A 70 0.78 -8.70 4.08
C GLN A 70 1.21 -7.30 3.71
N PHE A 71 0.45 -6.59 2.89
CA PHE A 71 0.69 -5.16 2.77
C PHE A 71 -0.40 -4.39 3.49
N ARG A 72 -0.02 -3.24 4.02
CA ARG A 72 -0.89 -2.40 4.84
C ARG A 72 -0.66 -0.94 4.49
N LYS A 73 -1.67 -0.12 4.78
CA LYS A 73 -1.55 1.34 4.73
C LYS A 73 -1.17 1.88 3.36
N LEU A 74 -1.67 1.25 2.30
CA LEU A 74 -1.53 1.78 0.95
C LEU A 74 -2.29 3.09 0.90
N THR A 75 -1.58 4.19 0.70
CA THR A 75 -2.16 5.52 0.81
C THR A 75 -1.51 6.47 -0.18
N THR A 76 -2.33 7.21 -0.90
CA THR A 76 -1.88 8.21 -1.87
C THR A 76 -2.46 9.57 -1.49
N LEU A 77 -1.64 10.61 -1.56
CA LEU A 77 -2.13 11.97 -1.33
C LEU A 77 -3.28 12.27 -2.30
N PRO A 78 -4.34 12.96 -1.84
CA PRO A 78 -5.53 13.17 -2.67
C PRO A 78 -5.24 13.75 -4.05
N GLU A 79 -4.32 14.71 -4.17
CA GLU A 79 -3.99 15.35 -5.43
C GLU A 79 -3.35 14.39 -6.44
N TYR A 80 -2.87 13.26 -5.96
CA TYR A 80 -2.16 12.28 -6.80
C TYR A 80 -2.94 10.98 -6.98
N GLN A 81 -4.17 10.93 -6.51
CA GLN A 81 -5.02 9.75 -6.68
C GLN A 81 -5.53 9.65 -8.12
N ASP A 82 -5.97 8.45 -8.50
CA ASP A 82 -6.52 8.14 -9.83
C ASP A 82 -5.54 8.38 -10.98
N LYS A 83 -4.25 8.23 -10.70
CA LYS A 83 -3.19 8.39 -11.71
C LYS A 83 -2.34 7.14 -11.87
N GLY A 84 -2.77 6.02 -11.28
CA GLY A 84 -2.07 4.75 -11.40
C GLY A 84 -0.86 4.59 -10.49
N ILE A 85 -0.65 5.50 -9.55
CA ILE A 85 0.52 5.45 -8.66
C ILE A 85 0.42 4.28 -7.68
N ALA A 86 -0.75 4.09 -7.07
CA ALA A 86 -0.95 2.98 -6.14
C ALA A 86 -0.77 1.64 -6.86
N THR A 87 -1.24 1.53 -8.10
CA THR A 87 -1.04 0.33 -8.91
C THR A 87 0.44 0.04 -9.10
N GLN A 88 1.23 1.07 -9.42
CA GLN A 88 2.68 0.90 -9.59
C GLN A 88 3.36 0.46 -8.30
N LEU A 89 2.95 1.02 -7.16
CA LEU A 89 3.48 0.59 -5.87
C LEU A 89 3.18 -0.88 -5.62
N LEU A 90 1.95 -1.30 -5.86
CA LEU A 90 1.58 -2.69 -5.64
C LEU A 90 2.29 -3.64 -6.61
N GLU A 91 2.45 -3.23 -7.86
CA GLU A 91 3.22 -4.04 -8.80
C GLU A 91 4.65 -4.22 -8.34
N SER A 92 5.24 -3.18 -7.74
CA SER A 92 6.60 -3.27 -7.21
C SER A 92 6.70 -4.24 -6.04
N ILE A 93 5.73 -4.25 -5.14
CA ILE A 93 5.79 -5.18 -4.01
C ILE A 93 5.43 -6.61 -4.43
N PHE A 94 4.60 -6.78 -5.44
CA PHE A 94 4.33 -8.11 -6.00
C PHE A 94 5.61 -8.68 -6.60
N GLU A 95 6.37 -7.86 -7.30
CA GLU A 95 7.67 -8.24 -7.85
C GLU A 95 8.65 -8.62 -6.73
N LEU A 96 8.68 -7.84 -5.66
CA LEU A 96 9.52 -8.15 -4.51
C LEU A 96 9.15 -9.50 -3.90
N ALA A 97 7.86 -9.76 -3.73
CA ALA A 97 7.38 -11.03 -3.19
C ALA A 97 7.80 -12.20 -4.08
N ASN A 98 7.73 -12.01 -5.39
CA ASN A 98 8.14 -13.02 -6.33
C ASN A 98 9.65 -13.30 -6.23
N GLN A 99 10.45 -12.25 -6.13
CA GLN A 99 11.90 -12.38 -5.97
C GLN A 99 12.29 -13.09 -4.68
N LYS A 100 11.49 -12.93 -3.64
CA LYS A 100 11.73 -13.56 -2.34
C LYS A 100 11.11 -14.97 -2.25
N ASN A 101 10.54 -15.46 -3.34
CA ASN A 101 9.91 -16.77 -3.40
C ASN A 101 8.78 -16.95 -2.39
N LEU A 102 8.05 -15.88 -2.13
CA LEU A 102 6.88 -15.95 -1.27
C LEU A 102 5.73 -16.63 -2.01
N LYS A 103 4.78 -17.16 -1.26
CA LYS A 103 3.68 -17.94 -1.82
C LYS A 103 2.37 -17.18 -1.91
N ARG A 104 2.20 -16.20 -1.03
CA ARG A 104 0.91 -15.50 -0.92
C ARG A 104 1.14 -14.03 -0.56
N ILE A 105 0.34 -13.16 -1.17
CA ILE A 105 0.27 -11.75 -0.80
C ILE A 105 -1.17 -11.48 -0.42
N TRP A 106 -1.38 -10.75 0.68
CA TRP A 106 -2.73 -10.47 1.14
C TRP A 106 -2.83 -9.10 1.81
N CYS A 107 -4.04 -8.62 1.92
CA CYS A 107 -4.31 -7.35 2.61
C CYS A 107 -5.73 -7.35 3.18
N ASN A 108 -5.93 -6.46 4.15
CA ASN A 108 -7.27 -6.13 4.62
C ASN A 108 -7.77 -4.97 3.77
N ALA A 109 -8.62 -5.26 2.80
CA ALA A 109 -9.11 -4.27 1.86
C ALA A 109 -10.43 -3.69 2.34
N ARG A 110 -10.60 -2.38 2.23
CA ARG A 110 -11.92 -1.79 2.45
C ARG A 110 -12.87 -2.39 1.43
N ALA A 111 -14.08 -2.73 1.87
CA ALA A 111 -15.06 -3.37 0.99
C ALA A 111 -15.35 -2.55 -0.26
N ASP A 112 -15.33 -1.22 -0.16
CA ASP A 112 -15.60 -0.33 -1.29
C ASP A 112 -14.42 -0.18 -2.25
N LYS A 113 -13.26 -0.79 -1.93
CA LYS A 113 -12.07 -0.79 -2.79
C LYS A 113 -11.79 -2.14 -3.43
N LYS A 114 -12.68 -3.09 -3.27
CA LYS A 114 -12.50 -4.45 -3.75
C LYS A 114 -12.14 -4.52 -5.23
N SER A 115 -12.87 -3.75 -6.06
CA SER A 115 -12.65 -3.79 -7.50
C SER A 115 -11.25 -3.34 -7.91
N PHE A 116 -10.67 -2.42 -7.17
CA PHE A 116 -9.30 -1.98 -7.42
C PHE A 116 -8.32 -3.14 -7.28
N TYR A 117 -8.46 -3.93 -6.21
CA TYR A 117 -7.58 -5.06 -5.98
C TYR A 117 -7.85 -6.23 -6.94
N GLU A 118 -9.12 -6.42 -7.31
CA GLU A 118 -9.48 -7.46 -8.28
C GLU A 118 -8.82 -7.22 -9.64
N LYS A 119 -8.71 -5.96 -10.05
CA LYS A 119 -8.04 -5.61 -11.31
C LYS A 119 -6.56 -5.97 -11.30
N LEU A 120 -5.96 -6.10 -10.12
CA LEU A 120 -4.56 -6.48 -9.97
C LEU A 120 -4.39 -7.99 -9.83
N GLY A 121 -5.48 -8.74 -9.93
CA GLY A 121 -5.43 -10.18 -9.85
C GLY A 121 -5.69 -10.76 -8.47
N MET A 122 -5.98 -9.91 -7.49
CA MET A 122 -6.29 -10.39 -6.15
C MET A 122 -7.73 -10.90 -6.09
N LYS A 123 -7.97 -11.86 -5.22
CA LYS A 123 -9.27 -12.48 -5.05
C LYS A 123 -9.82 -12.24 -3.66
N ASP A 124 -11.12 -12.03 -3.58
CA ASP A 124 -11.82 -11.87 -2.32
C ASP A 124 -11.92 -13.24 -1.64
N THR A 125 -11.45 -13.31 -0.39
CA THR A 125 -11.58 -14.55 0.39
C THR A 125 -12.94 -14.68 1.04
N PHE A 126 -13.73 -13.58 1.04
CA PHE A 126 -15.01 -13.47 1.74
C PHE A 126 -14.88 -13.55 3.26
N GLN A 127 -13.66 -13.40 3.78
CA GLN A 127 -13.44 -13.23 5.19
C GLN A 127 -13.57 -11.74 5.50
N THR A 128 -14.68 -11.37 6.09
CA THR A 128 -15.02 -9.96 6.31
C THR A 128 -15.01 -9.62 7.79
N PHE A 129 -14.80 -8.34 8.08
CA PHE A 129 -14.86 -7.81 9.45
C PHE A 129 -15.09 -6.31 9.40
N SER A 130 -15.49 -5.75 10.53
CA SER A 130 -15.69 -4.30 10.68
C SER A 130 -14.70 -3.77 11.68
N LYS A 131 -14.17 -2.59 11.43
CA LYS A 131 -13.28 -1.90 12.36
C LYS A 131 -13.49 -0.41 12.21
N LEU A 132 -13.75 0.27 13.35
CA LEU A 132 -13.92 1.71 13.38
C LEU A 132 -14.94 2.21 12.35
N GLY A 133 -16.05 1.46 12.21
CA GLY A 133 -17.14 1.83 11.30
C GLY A 133 -16.89 1.53 9.83
N GLN A 134 -15.77 0.87 9.52
CA GLN A 134 -15.44 0.49 8.14
C GLN A 134 -15.58 -1.02 7.96
N GLU A 135 -16.11 -1.40 6.80
CA GLU A 135 -16.20 -2.81 6.42
C GLU A 135 -14.97 -3.20 5.62
N PHE A 136 -14.39 -4.35 5.96
CA PHE A 136 -13.20 -4.89 5.31
C PHE A 136 -13.43 -6.31 4.83
N THR A 137 -12.67 -6.70 3.81
CA THR A 137 -12.57 -8.09 3.40
C THR A 137 -11.10 -8.41 3.15
N ILE A 138 -10.71 -9.65 3.40
CA ILE A 138 -9.34 -10.08 3.14
C ILE A 138 -9.23 -10.45 1.66
N MET A 139 -8.33 -9.77 0.96
CA MET A 139 -8.02 -10.04 -0.44
C MET A 139 -6.65 -10.72 -0.52
N GLU A 140 -6.48 -11.63 -1.47
CA GLU A 140 -5.23 -12.39 -1.60
C GLU A 140 -4.90 -12.69 -3.04
N ILE A 141 -3.62 -12.98 -3.28
CA ILE A 141 -3.16 -13.55 -4.54
C ILE A 141 -2.07 -14.58 -4.21
N TRP A 142 -2.19 -15.76 -4.81
CA TRP A 142 -1.20 -16.83 -4.66
C TRP A 142 -0.24 -16.79 -5.84
N ILE A 143 1.05 -16.88 -5.56
CA ILE A 143 2.10 -16.76 -6.58
C ILE A 143 3.01 -17.97 -6.61
#